data_8e6183ec0d677961f449ac6b1a66dad0
#
_entry.id   8e6183ec0d677961f449ac6b1a66dad0
#
_cell.length_a   1.000
_cell.length_b   1.000
_cell.length_c   1.000
_cell.angle_alpha   90.00
_cell.angle_beta   90.00
_cell.angle_gamma   90.00
#
_symmetry.space_group_name_H-M   'P 1'
#
loop_
_entity.id
_entity.type
_entity.pdbx_description
1 polymer ?
#
loop_
_entity_poly.entity_id
_entity_poly.type
_entity_poly.pdbx_seq_one_letter_code
_entity_poly.pdbx_strand_id
1 'polypeptide(L)'
;MTTFLEKDHEKPSYENPELNISSQDYSLLTDLYQLTMTACYVGEGIEQKQSSFELFVRHLPNGFGYLIAMGLAQALEYLTKFRFNDGQIAALRGTGIFTYTNENFWQLLQQGCFTGDLWAVPEGTAVFANEPLLRVEAPLWQAQIVETYLLNTLNYQTLIATKAARLRNIAGEKATLLEFGTRRAFSPQASLWAARAALAGGLDATSNVLAALQLGQKPSGTMAHALVMALSALEGSEEQAFTAFHQYFPDAPLLIDTYNTVAAAEKLAKKVNSGQMKLSGIRLDSGDLVSLSKQVRSLLPNISIFASGDLDEWEISRLKREGAEIDSYGLGTKLVTGSPINGVYKLVDIDGIAVMKESSGKLTYPGKKQIFRSFVDGKIEKDRLGLITEKAENSQPLLQLVMKAGKPLQAPETLTKIRQRTQASVASLPEETRRLENPISVKIETSKTLQKLIEKTQRK
;
A
#
# COMPACT_ATOMS: atom_id res chain seq x y z
N MET A 1 -54.79 1.91 18.17
CA MET A 1 -54.25 2.35 16.88
C MET A 1 -53.65 3.73 17.10
N THR A 2 -52.40 3.80 17.42
CA THR A 2 -51.70 5.10 17.68
C THR A 2 -50.78 5.32 16.48
N THR A 3 -51.19 6.23 15.62
CA THR A 3 -50.47 6.71 14.47
C THR A 3 -49.19 7.40 14.96
N PHE A 4 -48.06 6.81 14.77
CA PHE A 4 -46.78 7.51 14.86
C PHE A 4 -46.70 8.49 13.69
N LEU A 5 -46.80 9.77 14.01
CA LEU A 5 -46.48 10.84 13.09
C LEU A 5 -44.98 10.71 12.78
N GLU A 6 -44.68 10.31 11.52
CA GLU A 6 -43.36 10.53 10.94
C GLU A 6 -43.06 12.03 11.02
N LYS A 7 -42.16 12.41 11.92
CA LYS A 7 -41.51 13.70 11.82
C LYS A 7 -40.69 13.67 10.55
N ASP A 8 -41.02 14.50 9.58
CA ASP A 8 -40.15 14.86 8.49
C ASP A 8 -38.82 15.35 9.09
N HIS A 9 -37.87 14.45 9.19
CA HIS A 9 -36.49 14.85 9.45
C HIS A 9 -36.04 15.55 8.18
N GLU A 10 -35.78 16.85 8.25
CA GLU A 10 -35.06 17.56 7.19
C GLU A 10 -33.84 16.72 6.82
N LYS A 11 -33.76 16.32 5.55
CA LYS A 11 -32.63 15.54 5.04
C LYS A 11 -31.33 16.30 5.36
N PRO A 12 -30.26 15.62 5.83
CA PRO A 12 -29.00 16.29 6.11
C PRO A 12 -28.58 17.08 4.87
N SER A 13 -28.20 18.35 5.05
CA SER A 13 -27.75 19.25 3.98
C SER A 13 -26.41 18.83 3.32
N TYR A 14 -25.94 17.62 3.57
CA TYR A 14 -24.65 17.07 3.14
C TYR A 14 -24.78 15.96 2.10
N GLU A 15 -25.88 15.91 1.35
CA GLU A 15 -26.03 14.92 0.28
C GLU A 15 -25.05 15.21 -0.87
N ASN A 16 -24.19 14.26 -1.15
CA ASN A 16 -23.30 14.25 -2.31
C ASN A 16 -23.41 12.89 -3.01
N PRO A 17 -24.32 12.73 -3.98
CA PRO A 17 -24.56 11.43 -4.63
C PRO A 17 -23.35 10.95 -5.45
N GLU A 18 -22.40 11.81 -5.79
CA GLU A 18 -21.18 11.43 -6.49
C GLU A 18 -20.16 10.72 -5.58
N LEU A 19 -20.29 10.84 -4.27
CA LEU A 19 -19.41 10.23 -3.26
C LEU A 19 -17.91 10.51 -3.50
N ASN A 20 -17.59 11.68 -4.03
CA ASN A 20 -16.21 12.10 -4.23
C ASN A 20 -15.56 12.48 -2.89
N ILE A 21 -14.34 12.04 -2.68
CA ILE A 21 -13.56 12.35 -1.47
C ILE A 21 -12.63 13.51 -1.78
N SER A 22 -12.73 14.58 -1.00
CA SER A 22 -11.78 15.69 -0.97
C SER A 22 -11.03 15.72 0.37
N SER A 23 -9.98 16.53 0.45
CA SER A 23 -9.28 16.70 1.74
C SER A 23 -10.13 17.38 2.80
N GLN A 24 -11.25 18.00 2.44
CA GLN A 24 -12.21 18.55 3.38
C GLN A 24 -13.07 17.48 4.05
N ASP A 25 -13.17 16.28 3.44
CA ASP A 25 -14.01 15.18 3.93
C ASP A 25 -13.23 14.21 4.84
N TYR A 26 -11.93 14.39 4.99
CA TYR A 26 -11.06 13.47 5.72
C TYR A 26 -11.53 13.18 7.15
N SER A 27 -12.07 14.16 7.86
CA SER A 27 -12.55 14.00 9.23
C SER A 27 -13.82 13.13 9.34
N LEU A 28 -14.65 13.11 8.29
CA LEU A 28 -15.86 12.28 8.22
C LEU A 28 -15.59 10.88 7.64
N LEU A 29 -14.45 10.66 6.97
CA LEU A 29 -14.09 9.34 6.47
C LEU A 29 -13.59 8.46 7.64
N THR A 30 -14.52 8.14 8.53
CA THR A 30 -14.29 7.38 9.75
C THR A 30 -15.49 6.47 10.07
N ASP A 31 -15.30 5.50 10.93
CA ASP A 31 -16.40 4.68 11.44
C ASP A 31 -17.17 5.42 12.53
N LEU A 32 -18.48 5.23 12.61
CA LEU A 32 -19.35 5.90 13.56
C LEU A 32 -18.87 5.75 15.02
N TYR A 33 -18.34 4.58 15.39
CA TYR A 33 -17.90 4.33 16.77
C TYR A 33 -16.76 5.26 17.22
N GLN A 34 -15.98 5.83 16.30
CA GLN A 34 -14.94 6.82 16.63
C GLN A 34 -15.56 8.09 17.21
N LEU A 35 -16.66 8.55 16.62
CA LEU A 35 -17.41 9.74 17.09
C LEU A 35 -18.19 9.45 18.37
N THR A 36 -18.83 8.28 18.48
CA THR A 36 -19.59 7.92 19.70
C THR A 36 -18.66 7.72 20.89
N MET A 37 -17.49 7.15 20.71
CA MET A 37 -16.47 7.04 21.76
C MET A 37 -15.95 8.43 22.15
N THR A 38 -15.66 9.30 21.17
CA THR A 38 -15.25 10.67 21.44
C THR A 38 -16.32 11.43 22.25
N ALA A 39 -17.60 11.27 21.92
CA ALA A 39 -18.70 11.86 22.69
C ALA A 39 -18.72 11.33 24.14
N CYS A 40 -18.50 10.04 24.36
CA CYS A 40 -18.36 9.46 25.70
C CYS A 40 -17.16 10.03 26.45
N TYR A 41 -16.00 10.16 25.79
CA TYR A 41 -14.81 10.73 26.43
C TYR A 41 -15.03 12.15 26.91
N VAL A 42 -15.73 12.97 26.09
CA VAL A 42 -16.11 14.33 26.47
C VAL A 42 -17.12 14.31 27.63
N GLY A 43 -18.09 13.40 27.61
CA GLY A 43 -19.09 13.26 28.69
C GLY A 43 -18.44 12.93 30.04
N GLU A 44 -17.38 12.11 30.02
CA GLU A 44 -16.62 11.70 31.21
C GLU A 44 -15.44 12.64 31.55
N GLY A 45 -15.18 13.68 30.73
CA GLY A 45 -14.09 14.64 30.95
C GLY A 45 -12.69 14.05 30.80
N ILE A 46 -12.52 13.02 29.97
CA ILE A 46 -11.25 12.32 29.78
C ILE A 46 -10.66 12.52 28.37
N GLU A 47 -11.32 13.28 27.50
CA GLU A 47 -10.95 13.49 26.09
C GLU A 47 -9.55 14.08 25.91
N GLN A 48 -9.07 14.87 26.90
CA GLN A 48 -7.75 15.51 26.87
C GLN A 48 -6.63 14.66 27.51
N LYS A 49 -6.95 13.47 28.04
CA LYS A 49 -5.95 12.55 28.59
C LYS A 49 -4.92 12.18 27.52
N GLN A 50 -3.63 12.26 27.87
CA GLN A 50 -2.58 11.88 26.92
C GLN A 50 -2.62 10.39 26.67
N SER A 51 -2.68 9.99 25.41
CA SER A 51 -2.80 8.60 25.05
C SER A 51 -1.81 8.21 23.94
N SER A 52 -1.52 6.93 23.87
CA SER A 52 -0.69 6.36 22.80
C SER A 52 -1.39 5.15 22.19
N PHE A 53 -1.52 5.19 20.88
CA PHE A 53 -2.05 4.10 20.08
C PHE A 53 -0.98 3.60 19.11
N GLU A 54 -0.96 2.31 18.86
CA GLU A 54 -0.05 1.71 17.87
C GLU A 54 -0.81 0.98 16.79
N LEU A 55 -0.36 1.17 15.54
CA LEU A 55 -0.80 0.43 14.37
C LEU A 55 0.22 -0.67 14.07
N PHE A 56 -0.22 -1.91 14.01
CA PHE A 56 0.62 -3.08 13.74
C PHE A 56 -0.19 -4.20 13.07
N VAL A 57 0.50 -5.20 12.52
CA VAL A 57 -0.13 -6.40 11.93
C VAL A 57 0.12 -7.58 12.86
N ARG A 58 -0.95 -8.31 13.25
CA ARG A 58 -0.81 -9.46 14.17
C ARG A 58 -0.19 -10.68 13.52
N HIS A 59 -0.58 -10.94 12.28
CA HIS A 59 -0.13 -12.08 11.51
C HIS A 59 0.17 -11.64 10.09
N LEU A 60 1.28 -12.07 9.55
CA LEU A 60 1.57 -11.84 8.14
C LEU A 60 0.56 -12.60 7.26
N PRO A 61 0.20 -12.09 6.07
CA PRO A 61 -0.57 -12.85 5.11
C PRO A 61 0.10 -14.19 4.77
N ASN A 62 -0.71 -15.19 4.44
CA ASN A 62 -0.20 -16.51 4.07
C ASN A 62 0.86 -16.41 2.95
N GLY A 63 1.98 -17.06 3.14
CA GLY A 63 3.09 -17.05 2.19
C GLY A 63 3.96 -15.78 2.23
N PHE A 64 3.77 -14.89 3.21
CA PHE A 64 4.61 -13.70 3.39
C PHE A 64 5.55 -13.89 4.58
N GLY A 65 6.84 -13.69 4.39
CA GLY A 65 7.83 -13.70 5.47
C GLY A 65 8.09 -12.32 6.08
N TYR A 66 7.62 -11.26 5.41
CA TYR A 66 7.81 -9.85 5.78
C TYR A 66 6.76 -8.96 5.13
N LEU A 67 6.68 -7.71 5.58
CA LEU A 67 5.95 -6.62 4.94
C LEU A 67 6.91 -5.46 4.63
N ILE A 68 6.56 -4.63 3.64
CA ILE A 68 7.24 -3.36 3.36
C ILE A 68 6.32 -2.23 3.82
N ALA A 69 6.73 -1.52 4.86
CA ALA A 69 5.95 -0.40 5.41
C ALA A 69 5.75 0.69 4.35
N MET A 70 4.48 1.10 4.14
CA MET A 70 4.11 2.09 3.13
C MET A 70 2.83 2.84 3.51
N GLY A 71 2.66 4.09 3.02
CA GLY A 71 1.46 4.90 3.24
C GLY A 71 1.67 6.07 4.22
N LEU A 72 2.88 6.26 4.74
CA LEU A 72 3.18 7.32 5.70
C LEU A 72 2.97 8.73 5.12
N ALA A 73 3.28 8.95 3.84
CA ALA A 73 3.11 10.26 3.21
C ALA A 73 1.63 10.71 3.24
N GLN A 74 0.70 9.81 2.93
CA GLN A 74 -0.74 10.07 2.96
C GLN A 74 -1.28 10.17 4.40
N ALA A 75 -0.72 9.39 5.33
CA ALA A 75 -1.05 9.52 6.75
C ALA A 75 -0.67 10.91 7.32
N LEU A 76 0.51 11.42 6.96
CA LEU A 76 0.95 12.76 7.34
C LEU A 76 0.08 13.85 6.72
N GLU A 77 -0.28 13.72 5.45
CA GLU A 77 -1.22 14.64 4.77
C GLU A 77 -2.57 14.66 5.48
N TYR A 78 -3.15 13.50 5.76
CA TYR A 78 -4.41 13.37 6.48
C TYR A 78 -4.37 14.06 7.84
N LEU A 79 -3.40 13.73 8.69
CA LEU A 79 -3.29 14.32 10.03
C LEU A 79 -3.10 15.84 9.98
N THR A 80 -2.35 16.35 9.00
CA THR A 80 -2.15 17.81 8.83
C THR A 80 -3.43 18.52 8.42
N LYS A 81 -4.29 17.89 7.64
CA LYS A 81 -5.54 18.46 7.11
C LYS A 81 -6.77 18.09 7.93
N PHE A 82 -6.62 17.26 8.96
CA PHE A 82 -7.72 16.79 9.81
C PHE A 82 -8.44 17.96 10.49
N ARG A 83 -9.70 18.22 10.10
CA ARG A 83 -10.58 19.24 10.66
C ARG A 83 -12.03 18.95 10.31
N PHE A 84 -12.96 19.34 11.20
CA PHE A 84 -14.38 19.39 10.90
C PHE A 84 -14.76 20.81 10.48
N ASN A 85 -15.60 20.95 9.47
CA ASN A 85 -16.20 22.23 9.09
C ASN A 85 -17.63 22.35 9.62
N ASP A 86 -18.20 23.58 9.60
CA ASP A 86 -19.52 23.84 10.16
C ASP A 86 -20.64 23.04 9.48
N GLY A 87 -20.54 22.80 8.15
CA GLY A 87 -21.49 21.98 7.40
C GLY A 87 -21.49 20.51 7.86
N GLN A 88 -20.30 19.94 8.09
CA GLN A 88 -20.15 18.58 8.62
C GLN A 88 -20.71 18.45 10.03
N ILE A 89 -20.48 19.43 10.89
CA ILE A 89 -21.03 19.46 12.26
C ILE A 89 -22.54 19.57 12.22
N ALA A 90 -23.09 20.43 11.36
CA ALA A 90 -24.54 20.57 11.19
C ALA A 90 -25.16 19.26 10.68
N ALA A 91 -24.54 18.60 9.71
CA ALA A 91 -24.98 17.31 9.21
C ALA A 91 -24.97 16.22 10.29
N LEU A 92 -23.88 16.12 11.09
CA LEU A 92 -23.81 15.19 12.21
C LEU A 92 -24.88 15.46 13.27
N ARG A 93 -25.16 16.72 13.61
CA ARG A 93 -26.26 17.11 14.50
C ARG A 93 -27.61 16.66 13.93
N GLY A 94 -27.83 16.88 12.63
CA GLY A 94 -29.06 16.51 11.93
C GLY A 94 -29.36 15.01 11.91
N THR A 95 -28.37 14.13 12.14
CA THR A 95 -28.60 12.68 12.20
C THR A 95 -29.42 12.23 13.40
N GLY A 96 -29.49 13.05 14.46
CA GLY A 96 -30.13 12.67 15.71
C GLY A 96 -29.39 11.64 16.58
N ILE A 97 -28.28 11.07 16.10
CA ILE A 97 -27.51 10.05 16.83
C ILE A 97 -26.91 10.64 18.13
N PHE A 98 -26.51 11.89 18.08
CA PHE A 98 -25.80 12.60 19.17
C PHE A 98 -26.71 13.47 20.03
N THR A 99 -28.04 13.20 20.09
CA THR A 99 -29.04 14.01 20.81
C THR A 99 -28.72 14.19 22.29
N TYR A 100 -28.09 13.22 22.93
CA TYR A 100 -27.76 13.23 24.35
C TYR A 100 -26.35 13.71 24.66
N THR A 101 -25.59 14.15 23.66
CA THR A 101 -24.22 14.69 23.88
C THR A 101 -24.33 16.16 24.37
N ASN A 102 -23.36 16.56 25.20
CA ASN A 102 -23.27 17.94 25.62
C ASN A 102 -22.65 18.86 24.54
N GLU A 103 -22.79 20.17 24.69
CA GLU A 103 -22.28 21.15 23.72
C GLU A 103 -20.74 21.13 23.62
N ASN A 104 -20.02 20.70 24.66
CA ASN A 104 -18.57 20.60 24.65
C ASN A 104 -18.07 19.61 23.57
N PHE A 105 -18.84 18.55 23.26
CA PHE A 105 -18.50 17.62 22.18
C PHE A 105 -18.45 18.34 20.82
N TRP A 106 -19.45 19.19 20.55
CA TRP A 106 -19.51 19.92 19.29
C TRP A 106 -18.43 20.99 19.18
N GLN A 107 -18.18 21.71 20.27
CA GLN A 107 -17.10 22.70 20.37
C GLN A 107 -15.73 22.02 20.17
N LEU A 108 -15.52 20.81 20.72
CA LEU A 108 -14.32 20.05 20.53
C LEU A 108 -14.10 19.71 19.06
N LEU A 109 -15.12 19.24 18.34
CA LEU A 109 -15.03 18.95 16.91
C LEU A 109 -14.77 20.21 16.08
N GLN A 110 -15.48 21.31 16.35
CA GLN A 110 -15.40 22.56 15.61
C GLN A 110 -14.02 23.23 15.72
N GLN A 111 -13.41 23.18 16.90
CA GLN A 111 -12.11 23.81 17.16
C GLN A 111 -10.96 22.83 16.95
N GLY A 112 -11.26 21.53 16.83
CA GLY A 112 -10.29 20.46 16.84
C GLY A 112 -9.48 20.35 15.57
N CYS A 113 -8.18 20.17 15.76
CA CYS A 113 -7.25 19.71 14.73
C CYS A 113 -6.30 18.70 15.37
N PHE A 114 -5.57 17.97 14.57
CA PHE A 114 -4.57 17.05 15.12
C PHE A 114 -3.38 17.86 15.66
N THR A 115 -3.05 17.67 16.94
CA THR A 115 -1.95 18.35 17.64
C THR A 115 -0.95 17.37 18.26
N GLY A 116 -1.11 16.09 17.97
CA GLY A 116 -0.29 15.03 18.53
C GLY A 116 1.06 14.87 17.83
N ASP A 117 1.83 13.90 18.35
CA ASP A 117 3.08 13.42 17.78
C ASP A 117 2.83 12.11 17.02
N LEU A 118 3.55 11.91 15.92
CA LEU A 118 3.54 10.66 15.15
C LEU A 118 4.94 10.09 15.07
N TRP A 119 5.07 8.85 15.52
CA TRP A 119 6.24 8.01 15.33
C TRP A 119 5.94 6.97 14.27
N ALA A 120 6.83 6.75 13.33
CA ALA A 120 6.62 5.78 12.27
C ALA A 120 7.93 5.11 11.83
N VAL A 121 7.78 3.89 11.30
CA VAL A 121 8.84 3.24 10.53
C VAL A 121 8.91 3.93 9.16
N PRO A 122 10.10 4.30 8.67
CA PRO A 122 10.26 4.90 7.35
C PRO A 122 9.70 4.01 6.23
N GLU A 123 9.02 4.62 5.24
CA GLU A 123 8.49 3.87 4.08
C GLU A 123 9.61 3.10 3.37
N GLY A 124 9.31 1.89 2.91
CA GLY A 124 10.29 1.00 2.28
C GLY A 124 11.07 0.11 3.27
N THR A 125 10.82 0.22 4.57
CA THR A 125 11.45 -0.64 5.56
C THR A 125 10.70 -1.97 5.69
N ALA A 126 11.45 -3.09 5.70
CA ALA A 126 10.88 -4.40 6.00
C ALA A 126 10.49 -4.48 7.48
N VAL A 127 9.30 -4.99 7.77
CA VAL A 127 8.73 -5.14 9.12
C VAL A 127 8.04 -6.50 9.25
N PHE A 128 7.78 -6.91 10.50
CA PHE A 128 7.25 -8.23 10.80
C PHE A 128 5.99 -8.14 11.67
N ALA A 129 5.39 -9.29 11.97
CA ALA A 129 4.18 -9.35 12.81
C ALA A 129 4.43 -8.78 14.22
N ASN A 130 3.42 -8.08 14.77
CA ASN A 130 3.43 -7.41 16.07
C ASN A 130 4.42 -6.24 16.23
N GLU A 131 5.08 -5.82 15.18
CA GLU A 131 5.88 -4.61 15.18
C GLU A 131 5.02 -3.39 14.87
N PRO A 132 5.11 -2.30 15.64
CA PRO A 132 4.36 -1.09 15.33
C PRO A 132 4.91 -0.41 14.07
N LEU A 133 4.05 -0.28 13.04
CA LEU A 133 4.36 0.50 11.84
C LEU A 133 4.34 1.99 12.16
N LEU A 134 3.40 2.39 13.03
CA LEU A 134 3.33 3.75 13.56
C LEU A 134 2.77 3.75 14.99
N ARG A 135 3.06 4.84 15.71
CA ARG A 135 2.47 5.18 17.00
C ARG A 135 2.02 6.62 16.98
N VAL A 136 0.76 6.84 17.38
CA VAL A 136 0.16 8.16 17.60
C VAL A 136 0.21 8.47 19.09
N GLU A 137 0.75 9.62 19.47
CA GLU A 137 0.77 10.14 20.83
C GLU A 137 0.02 11.46 20.84
N ALA A 138 -1.19 11.51 21.41
CA ALA A 138 -2.08 12.67 21.32
C ALA A 138 -3.14 12.65 22.45
N PRO A 139 -3.90 13.75 22.65
CA PRO A 139 -5.12 13.69 23.43
C PRO A 139 -6.01 12.54 22.98
N LEU A 140 -6.67 11.86 23.92
CA LEU A 140 -7.38 10.59 23.69
C LEU A 140 -8.35 10.66 22.51
N TRP A 141 -9.13 11.73 22.41
CA TRP A 141 -10.09 11.91 21.32
C TRP A 141 -9.40 11.98 19.93
N GLN A 142 -8.26 12.68 19.85
CA GLN A 142 -7.50 12.81 18.59
C GLN A 142 -6.86 11.48 18.18
N ALA A 143 -6.22 10.83 19.16
CA ALA A 143 -5.58 9.54 18.89
C ALA A 143 -6.60 8.46 18.52
N GLN A 144 -7.82 8.53 19.05
CA GLN A 144 -8.89 7.58 18.73
C GLN A 144 -9.47 7.80 17.33
N ILE A 145 -9.85 9.01 17.01
CA ILE A 145 -10.66 9.30 15.82
C ILE A 145 -9.95 9.07 14.49
N VAL A 146 -8.63 9.07 14.50
CA VAL A 146 -7.79 8.91 13.28
C VAL A 146 -7.58 7.45 12.84
N GLU A 147 -8.04 6.48 13.62
CA GLU A 147 -7.84 5.04 13.39
C GLU A 147 -8.22 4.60 11.98
N THR A 148 -9.46 4.90 11.57
CA THR A 148 -10.04 4.36 10.32
C THR A 148 -9.23 4.77 9.10
N TYR A 149 -8.90 6.04 8.96
CA TYR A 149 -8.14 6.53 7.81
C TYR A 149 -6.70 6.00 7.80
N LEU A 150 -6.04 5.98 8.95
CA LEU A 150 -4.69 5.44 9.08
C LEU A 150 -4.63 3.96 8.70
N LEU A 151 -5.57 3.16 9.17
CA LEU A 151 -5.65 1.74 8.82
C LEU A 151 -5.93 1.54 7.34
N ASN A 152 -6.92 2.24 6.77
CA ASN A 152 -7.23 2.15 5.34
C ASN A 152 -6.01 2.46 4.46
N THR A 153 -5.31 3.54 4.80
CA THR A 153 -4.16 4.04 4.05
C THR A 153 -2.95 3.08 4.12
N LEU A 154 -2.57 2.68 5.34
CA LEU A 154 -1.37 1.85 5.52
C LEU A 154 -1.60 0.41 5.08
N ASN A 155 -2.77 -0.17 5.36
CA ASN A 155 -3.08 -1.56 4.99
C ASN A 155 -2.91 -1.79 3.49
N TYR A 156 -3.53 -0.94 2.66
CA TYR A 156 -3.50 -1.12 1.22
C TYR A 156 -2.11 -0.88 0.64
N GLN A 157 -1.49 0.25 0.97
CA GLN A 157 -0.18 0.59 0.40
C GLN A 157 0.93 -0.36 0.85
N THR A 158 0.90 -0.82 2.11
CA THR A 158 1.84 -1.83 2.61
C THR A 158 1.66 -3.17 1.89
N LEU A 159 0.42 -3.61 1.61
CA LEU A 159 0.17 -4.80 0.82
C LEU A 159 0.81 -4.68 -0.57
N ILE A 160 0.54 -3.60 -1.28
CA ILE A 160 1.02 -3.42 -2.66
C ILE A 160 2.55 -3.30 -2.72
N ALA A 161 3.15 -2.51 -1.83
CA ALA A 161 4.61 -2.38 -1.76
C ALA A 161 5.28 -3.72 -1.45
N THR A 162 4.71 -4.53 -0.56
CA THR A 162 5.21 -5.87 -0.23
C THR A 162 5.14 -6.80 -1.45
N LYS A 163 4.01 -6.84 -2.15
CA LYS A 163 3.86 -7.64 -3.38
C LYS A 163 4.83 -7.20 -4.46
N ALA A 164 5.01 -5.91 -4.65
CA ALA A 164 5.98 -5.36 -5.60
C ALA A 164 7.43 -5.77 -5.25
N ALA A 165 7.80 -5.71 -3.97
CA ALA A 165 9.12 -6.14 -3.50
C ALA A 165 9.35 -7.65 -3.71
N ARG A 166 8.33 -8.48 -3.47
CA ARG A 166 8.37 -9.93 -3.73
C ARG A 166 8.51 -10.22 -5.22
N LEU A 167 7.75 -9.53 -6.07
CA LEU A 167 7.84 -9.62 -7.53
C LEU A 167 9.25 -9.25 -8.02
N ARG A 168 9.82 -8.14 -7.53
CA ARG A 168 11.20 -7.74 -7.85
C ARG A 168 12.20 -8.79 -7.41
N ASN A 169 12.07 -9.34 -6.22
CA ASN A 169 12.96 -10.38 -5.71
C ASN A 169 12.97 -11.64 -6.59
N ILE A 170 11.81 -12.05 -7.12
CA ILE A 170 11.67 -13.23 -7.98
C ILE A 170 12.09 -12.96 -9.43
N ALA A 171 11.65 -11.83 -9.99
CA ALA A 171 12.01 -11.46 -11.36
C ALA A 171 13.52 -11.21 -11.52
N GLY A 172 14.15 -10.66 -10.47
CA GLY A 172 15.57 -10.27 -10.47
C GLY A 172 15.76 -8.83 -10.99
N GLU A 173 16.97 -8.32 -10.82
CA GLU A 173 17.31 -6.92 -11.12
C GLU A 173 17.30 -6.57 -12.63
N LYS A 174 17.52 -7.59 -13.49
CA LYS A 174 17.58 -7.38 -14.94
C LYS A 174 16.22 -7.24 -15.61
N ALA A 175 15.18 -7.83 -15.03
CA ALA A 175 13.84 -7.79 -15.59
C ALA A 175 13.21 -6.41 -15.40
N THR A 176 12.54 -5.90 -16.44
CA THR A 176 11.71 -4.70 -16.32
C THR A 176 10.32 -5.06 -15.80
N LEU A 177 9.87 -4.40 -14.73
CA LEU A 177 8.56 -4.61 -14.12
C LEU A 177 7.69 -3.38 -14.27
N LEU A 178 6.52 -3.52 -14.91
CA LEU A 178 5.58 -2.43 -15.15
C LEU A 178 4.28 -2.64 -14.38
N GLU A 179 3.81 -1.59 -13.71
CA GLU A 179 2.50 -1.56 -13.06
C GLU A 179 1.40 -1.29 -14.11
N PHE A 180 0.45 -2.24 -14.27
CA PHE A 180 -0.67 -2.20 -15.22
C PHE A 180 -2.02 -2.38 -14.52
N GLY A 181 -2.09 -2.10 -13.22
CA GLY A 181 -3.26 -2.38 -12.39
C GLY A 181 -4.33 -1.28 -12.34
N THR A 182 -4.14 -0.12 -12.96
CA THR A 182 -5.03 1.04 -12.83
C THR A 182 -6.52 0.69 -12.97
N ARG A 183 -6.89 -0.07 -14.01
CA ARG A 183 -8.29 -0.49 -14.29
C ARG A 183 -8.78 -1.66 -13.40
N ARG A 184 -7.94 -2.19 -12.51
CA ARG A 184 -8.20 -3.36 -11.66
C ARG A 184 -8.17 -3.04 -10.17
N ALA A 185 -7.62 -1.91 -9.77
CA ALA A 185 -7.67 -1.43 -8.40
C ALA A 185 -9.12 -1.19 -7.96
N PHE A 186 -9.40 -1.31 -6.67
CA PHE A 186 -10.76 -1.27 -6.12
C PHE A 186 -11.44 0.12 -6.20
N SER A 187 -10.67 1.18 -6.46
CA SER A 187 -11.18 2.52 -6.74
C SER A 187 -10.16 3.34 -7.53
N PRO A 188 -10.57 4.46 -8.15
CA PRO A 188 -9.63 5.40 -8.79
C PRO A 188 -8.54 5.89 -7.84
N GLN A 189 -8.89 6.26 -6.60
CA GLN A 189 -7.91 6.66 -5.57
C GLN A 189 -6.95 5.52 -5.22
N ALA A 190 -7.46 4.30 -5.05
CA ALA A 190 -6.63 3.13 -4.78
C ALA A 190 -5.63 2.88 -5.93
N SER A 191 -5.99 3.16 -7.18
CA SER A 191 -5.08 2.98 -8.31
C SER A 191 -3.85 3.91 -8.26
N LEU A 192 -4.02 5.14 -7.77
CA LEU A 192 -2.92 6.10 -7.57
C LEU A 192 -1.99 5.63 -6.45
N TRP A 193 -2.56 5.21 -5.34
CA TRP A 193 -1.79 4.68 -4.20
C TRP A 193 -1.08 3.37 -4.55
N ALA A 194 -1.72 2.50 -5.35
CA ALA A 194 -1.11 1.27 -5.84
C ALA A 194 0.09 1.56 -6.73
N ALA A 195 -0.02 2.48 -7.68
CA ALA A 195 1.08 2.86 -8.56
C ALA A 195 2.28 3.39 -7.74
N ARG A 196 2.03 4.31 -6.79
CA ARG A 196 3.08 4.82 -5.89
C ARG A 196 3.74 3.70 -5.08
N ALA A 197 2.94 2.85 -4.45
CA ALA A 197 3.43 1.76 -3.62
C ALA A 197 4.20 0.71 -4.43
N ALA A 198 3.75 0.39 -5.64
CA ALA A 198 4.42 -0.53 -6.55
C ALA A 198 5.80 -0.02 -6.99
N LEU A 199 5.88 1.26 -7.36
CA LEU A 199 7.15 1.90 -7.74
C LEU A 199 8.13 1.95 -6.54
N ALA A 200 7.64 2.32 -5.36
CA ALA A 200 8.40 2.27 -4.12
C ALA A 200 8.87 0.85 -3.76
N GLY A 201 8.03 -0.15 -4.03
CA GLY A 201 8.29 -1.57 -3.81
C GLY A 201 9.28 -2.19 -4.80
N GLY A 202 9.65 -1.47 -5.88
CA GLY A 202 10.69 -1.94 -6.79
C GLY A 202 10.27 -2.12 -8.25
N LEU A 203 9.04 -1.76 -8.65
CA LEU A 203 8.66 -1.72 -10.06
C LEU A 203 9.30 -0.51 -10.76
N ASP A 204 9.49 -0.61 -12.06
CA ASP A 204 10.28 0.37 -12.83
C ASP A 204 9.43 1.51 -13.38
N ALA A 205 8.16 1.27 -13.75
CA ALA A 205 7.26 2.28 -14.26
C ALA A 205 5.80 1.89 -14.05
N THR A 206 4.88 2.83 -14.28
CA THR A 206 3.43 2.61 -14.25
C THR A 206 2.77 3.08 -15.53
N SER A 207 1.68 2.43 -15.91
CA SER A 207 0.80 2.87 -16.99
C SER A 207 -0.26 3.90 -16.51
N ASN A 208 -0.37 4.14 -15.21
CA ASN A 208 -1.26 5.13 -14.66
C ASN A 208 -0.73 6.54 -14.97
N VAL A 209 -1.33 7.19 -15.96
CA VAL A 209 -0.86 8.50 -16.45
C VAL A 209 -0.87 9.55 -15.33
N LEU A 210 -1.97 9.65 -14.58
CA LEU A 210 -2.08 10.64 -13.50
C LEU A 210 -1.04 10.38 -12.39
N ALA A 211 -0.90 9.14 -11.93
CA ALA A 211 0.08 8.79 -10.92
C ALA A 211 1.51 9.08 -11.40
N ALA A 212 1.85 8.69 -12.63
CA ALA A 212 3.17 8.97 -13.20
C ALA A 212 3.48 10.47 -13.20
N LEU A 213 2.58 11.29 -13.70
CA LEU A 213 2.77 12.75 -13.76
C LEU A 213 2.89 13.38 -12.36
N GLN A 214 2.03 12.98 -11.42
CA GLN A 214 2.11 13.47 -10.02
C GLN A 214 3.38 13.06 -9.31
N LEU A 215 3.96 11.91 -9.69
CA LEU A 215 5.23 11.42 -9.14
C LEU A 215 6.46 11.90 -9.91
N GLY A 216 6.28 12.78 -10.92
CA GLY A 216 7.38 13.26 -11.76
C GLY A 216 8.01 12.14 -12.61
N GLN A 217 7.25 11.10 -12.95
CA GLN A 217 7.69 9.96 -13.75
C GLN A 217 7.10 10.01 -15.16
N LYS A 218 7.74 9.32 -16.11
CA LYS A 218 7.18 9.10 -17.43
C LYS A 218 6.25 7.88 -17.39
N PRO A 219 4.97 8.00 -17.82
CA PRO A 219 4.11 6.82 -17.91
C PRO A 219 4.65 5.84 -18.96
N SER A 220 4.48 4.55 -18.74
CA SER A 220 4.96 3.50 -19.63
C SER A 220 3.82 2.53 -19.94
N GLY A 221 3.72 2.16 -21.21
CA GLY A 221 2.67 1.28 -21.69
C GLY A 221 2.86 0.94 -23.16
N THR A 222 1.89 0.22 -23.71
CA THR A 222 1.83 -0.18 -25.10
C THR A 222 0.41 -0.03 -25.61
N MET A 223 -0.06 -0.91 -26.47
CA MET A 223 -1.42 -0.91 -27.03
C MET A 223 -2.28 -2.04 -26.42
N ALA A 224 -3.56 -2.05 -26.75
CA ALA A 224 -4.48 -3.13 -26.42
C ALA A 224 -4.96 -3.82 -27.70
N HIS A 225 -5.50 -5.04 -27.57
CA HIS A 225 -6.08 -5.82 -28.68
C HIS A 225 -7.11 -5.03 -29.49
N ALA A 226 -7.87 -4.12 -28.86
CA ALA A 226 -8.86 -3.28 -29.53
C ALA A 226 -8.27 -2.47 -30.68
N LEU A 227 -7.04 -1.97 -30.60
CA LEU A 227 -6.37 -1.27 -31.69
C LEU A 227 -6.10 -2.22 -32.86
N VAL A 228 -5.54 -3.40 -32.56
CA VAL A 228 -5.26 -4.41 -33.59
C VAL A 228 -6.56 -4.85 -34.27
N MET A 229 -7.61 -5.13 -33.50
CA MET A 229 -8.92 -5.53 -34.03
C MET A 229 -9.56 -4.43 -34.91
N ALA A 230 -9.54 -3.17 -34.46
CA ALA A 230 -10.12 -2.06 -35.19
C ALA A 230 -9.41 -1.84 -36.54
N LEU A 231 -8.10 -1.75 -36.54
CA LEU A 231 -7.32 -1.53 -37.75
C LEU A 231 -7.36 -2.76 -38.67
N SER A 232 -7.33 -3.98 -38.15
CA SER A 232 -7.48 -5.18 -38.96
C SER A 232 -8.84 -5.25 -39.67
N ALA A 233 -9.89 -4.80 -39.01
CA ALA A 233 -11.24 -4.79 -39.58
C ALA A 233 -11.39 -3.72 -40.68
N LEU A 234 -10.76 -2.56 -40.50
CA LEU A 234 -10.85 -1.42 -41.45
C LEU A 234 -9.84 -1.51 -42.61
N GLU A 235 -8.63 -1.95 -42.30
CA GLU A 235 -7.50 -1.95 -43.23
C GLU A 235 -7.18 -3.35 -43.78
N GLY A 236 -7.82 -4.40 -43.26
CA GLY A 236 -7.77 -5.76 -43.78
C GLY A 236 -6.69 -6.68 -43.18
N SER A 237 -5.79 -6.18 -42.31
CA SER A 237 -4.77 -7.06 -41.69
C SER A 237 -4.20 -6.56 -40.36
N GLU A 238 -3.80 -7.49 -39.51
CA GLU A 238 -3.06 -7.22 -38.27
C GLU A 238 -1.72 -6.51 -38.53
N GLU A 239 -1.10 -6.81 -39.66
CA GLU A 239 0.19 -6.22 -40.06
C GLU A 239 0.10 -4.71 -40.30
N GLN A 240 -1.04 -4.23 -40.81
CA GLN A 240 -1.31 -2.80 -40.99
C GLN A 240 -1.47 -2.11 -39.63
N ALA A 241 -2.11 -2.78 -38.66
CA ALA A 241 -2.20 -2.29 -37.28
C ALA A 241 -0.82 -2.11 -36.63
N PHE A 242 0.07 -3.08 -36.81
CA PHE A 242 1.45 -2.99 -36.30
C PHE A 242 2.23 -1.86 -36.97
N THR A 243 2.09 -1.70 -38.26
CA THR A 243 2.77 -0.63 -39.02
C THR A 243 2.27 0.75 -38.59
N ALA A 244 0.95 0.91 -38.48
CA ALA A 244 0.35 2.17 -38.04
C ALA A 244 0.78 2.54 -36.61
N PHE A 245 0.72 1.60 -35.65
CA PHE A 245 1.14 1.88 -34.28
C PHE A 245 2.64 2.21 -34.18
N HIS A 246 3.48 1.44 -34.86
CA HIS A 246 4.93 1.65 -34.87
C HIS A 246 5.31 3.02 -35.50
N GLN A 247 4.57 3.50 -36.46
CA GLN A 247 4.80 4.83 -37.04
C GLN A 247 4.72 5.97 -36.04
N TYR A 248 3.79 5.87 -35.07
CA TYR A 248 3.59 6.91 -34.05
C TYR A 248 4.37 6.60 -32.74
N PHE A 249 4.62 5.34 -32.45
CA PHE A 249 5.28 4.86 -31.23
C PHE A 249 6.38 3.83 -31.52
N PRO A 250 7.49 4.24 -32.18
CA PRO A 250 8.52 3.29 -32.64
C PRO A 250 9.24 2.57 -31.52
N ASP A 251 9.28 3.15 -30.31
CA ASP A 251 9.93 2.59 -29.12
C ASP A 251 9.00 1.71 -28.27
N ALA A 252 7.72 1.61 -28.60
CA ALA A 252 6.76 0.83 -27.83
C ALA A 252 6.68 -0.63 -28.34
N PRO A 253 6.57 -1.62 -27.44
CA PRO A 253 6.37 -3.03 -27.85
C PRO A 253 5.05 -3.23 -28.58
N LEU A 254 5.04 -4.10 -29.60
CA LEU A 254 3.85 -4.52 -30.32
C LEU A 254 3.17 -5.71 -29.65
N LEU A 255 1.85 -5.65 -29.44
CA LEU A 255 1.02 -6.72 -28.92
C LEU A 255 0.67 -7.69 -30.06
N ILE A 256 1.20 -8.90 -30.04
CA ILE A 256 1.18 -9.81 -31.19
C ILE A 256 0.31 -11.07 -31.01
N ASP A 257 -0.39 -11.19 -29.92
CA ASP A 257 -1.20 -12.36 -29.58
C ASP A 257 -2.73 -12.12 -29.74
N THR A 258 -3.10 -11.17 -30.63
CA THR A 258 -4.52 -10.94 -30.95
C THR A 258 -5.13 -12.11 -31.70
N TYR A 259 -4.38 -12.73 -32.61
CA TYR A 259 -4.82 -13.87 -33.41
C TYR A 259 -3.82 -15.04 -33.34
N ASN A 260 -2.81 -15.05 -34.20
CA ASN A 260 -1.79 -16.10 -34.23
C ASN A 260 -0.41 -15.50 -33.94
N THR A 261 0.05 -15.69 -32.72
CA THR A 261 1.29 -15.13 -32.19
C THR A 261 2.52 -15.48 -33.03
N VAL A 262 2.67 -16.77 -33.41
CA VAL A 262 3.86 -17.23 -34.14
C VAL A 262 3.85 -16.67 -35.56
N ALA A 263 2.71 -16.71 -36.23
CA ALA A 263 2.59 -16.12 -37.58
C ALA A 263 2.84 -14.61 -37.58
N ALA A 264 2.38 -13.88 -36.55
CA ALA A 264 2.68 -12.47 -36.38
C ALA A 264 4.18 -12.22 -36.18
N ALA A 265 4.84 -13.02 -35.32
CA ALA A 265 6.28 -12.94 -35.10
C ALA A 265 7.10 -13.23 -36.37
N GLU A 266 6.72 -14.23 -37.17
CA GLU A 266 7.36 -14.53 -38.45
C GLU A 266 7.30 -13.36 -39.45
N LYS A 267 6.14 -12.71 -39.56
CA LYS A 267 5.96 -11.52 -40.42
C LYS A 267 6.82 -10.35 -39.94
N LEU A 268 6.83 -10.09 -38.62
CA LEU A 268 7.66 -9.06 -38.02
C LEU A 268 9.15 -9.36 -38.20
N ALA A 269 9.58 -10.61 -38.06
CA ALA A 269 10.96 -11.01 -38.28
C ALA A 269 11.42 -10.70 -39.73
N LYS A 270 10.56 -10.92 -40.72
CA LYS A 270 10.87 -10.57 -42.12
C LYS A 270 11.09 -9.06 -42.29
N LYS A 271 10.23 -8.22 -41.68
CA LYS A 271 10.36 -6.73 -41.74
C LYS A 271 11.61 -6.24 -41.00
N VAL A 272 11.91 -6.82 -39.84
CA VAL A 272 13.11 -6.47 -39.07
C VAL A 272 14.38 -6.86 -39.82
N ASN A 273 14.44 -8.08 -40.33
CA ASN A 273 15.60 -8.60 -41.08
C ASN A 273 15.85 -7.87 -42.41
N SER A 274 14.78 -7.37 -43.07
CA SER A 274 14.90 -6.56 -44.27
C SER A 274 15.20 -5.09 -44.03
N GLY A 275 15.27 -4.66 -42.74
CA GLY A 275 15.47 -3.26 -42.35
C GLY A 275 14.25 -2.35 -42.52
N GLN A 276 13.08 -2.91 -42.86
CA GLN A 276 11.84 -2.16 -43.04
C GLN A 276 11.22 -1.67 -41.72
N MET A 277 11.57 -2.33 -40.60
CA MET A 277 11.08 -1.99 -39.26
C MET A 277 12.18 -2.14 -38.22
N LYS A 278 12.33 -1.14 -37.35
CA LYS A 278 13.20 -1.23 -36.17
C LYS A 278 12.33 -1.48 -34.94
N LEU A 279 12.12 -2.75 -34.61
CA LEU A 279 11.26 -3.15 -33.48
C LEU A 279 12.03 -3.10 -32.16
N SER A 280 11.46 -2.48 -31.12
CA SER A 280 12.04 -2.40 -29.78
C SER A 280 11.65 -3.62 -28.91
N GLY A 281 10.42 -4.11 -29.08
CA GLY A 281 9.89 -5.22 -28.29
C GLY A 281 8.58 -5.76 -28.84
N ILE A 282 8.20 -6.94 -28.33
CA ILE A 282 6.88 -7.54 -28.52
C ILE A 282 6.24 -7.86 -27.18
N ARG A 283 4.91 -7.91 -27.14
CA ARG A 283 4.15 -8.26 -25.97
C ARG A 283 3.28 -9.50 -26.20
N LEU A 284 3.34 -10.41 -25.22
CA LEU A 284 2.54 -11.62 -25.09
C LEU A 284 1.64 -11.46 -23.86
N ASP A 285 0.31 -11.56 -24.04
CA ASP A 285 -0.67 -11.36 -22.96
C ASP A 285 -1.42 -12.67 -22.61
N SER A 286 -1.30 -13.69 -23.47
CA SER A 286 -2.07 -14.93 -23.39
C SER A 286 -1.33 -16.13 -23.95
N GLY A 287 -1.90 -17.34 -23.74
CA GLY A 287 -1.36 -18.60 -24.24
C GLY A 287 -0.26 -19.21 -23.34
N ASP A 288 0.43 -20.22 -23.88
CA ASP A 288 1.58 -20.81 -23.18
C ASP A 288 2.82 -19.92 -23.33
N LEU A 289 3.01 -19.03 -22.36
CA LEU A 289 4.13 -18.07 -22.36
C LEU A 289 5.50 -18.74 -22.40
N VAL A 290 5.67 -19.97 -21.89
CA VAL A 290 6.95 -20.69 -21.96
C VAL A 290 7.26 -21.07 -23.40
N SER A 291 6.34 -21.74 -24.07
CA SER A 291 6.49 -22.17 -25.45
C SER A 291 6.56 -20.97 -26.40
N LEU A 292 5.65 -20.01 -26.25
CA LEU A 292 5.58 -18.83 -27.14
C LEU A 292 6.83 -17.95 -27.04
N SER A 293 7.33 -17.69 -25.83
CA SER A 293 8.54 -16.87 -25.67
C SER A 293 9.77 -17.48 -26.32
N LYS A 294 9.95 -18.82 -26.24
CA LYS A 294 11.02 -19.53 -26.91
C LYS A 294 10.92 -19.48 -28.44
N GLN A 295 9.70 -19.68 -28.97
CA GLN A 295 9.46 -19.60 -30.42
C GLN A 295 9.71 -18.19 -30.93
N VAL A 296 9.16 -17.17 -30.25
CA VAL A 296 9.37 -15.78 -30.62
C VAL A 296 10.83 -15.37 -30.51
N ARG A 297 11.56 -15.81 -29.47
CA ARG A 297 12.99 -15.56 -29.33
C ARG A 297 13.82 -16.14 -30.48
N SER A 298 13.46 -17.33 -30.95
CA SER A 298 14.15 -17.96 -32.11
C SER A 298 13.95 -17.17 -33.41
N LEU A 299 12.79 -16.49 -33.57
CA LEU A 299 12.48 -15.69 -34.75
C LEU A 299 13.04 -14.25 -34.63
N LEU A 300 13.09 -13.72 -33.41
CA LEU A 300 13.44 -12.33 -33.07
C LEU A 300 14.47 -12.28 -31.93
N PRO A 301 15.71 -12.76 -32.14
CA PRO A 301 16.69 -13.03 -31.08
C PRO A 301 17.10 -11.78 -30.26
N ASN A 302 17.07 -10.59 -30.86
CA ASN A 302 17.51 -9.33 -30.26
C ASN A 302 16.37 -8.41 -29.82
N ILE A 303 15.12 -8.87 -29.89
CA ILE A 303 13.94 -8.08 -29.55
C ILE A 303 13.48 -8.41 -28.14
N SER A 304 13.17 -7.38 -27.37
CA SER A 304 12.66 -7.56 -25.99
C SER A 304 11.31 -8.26 -26.00
N ILE A 305 11.16 -9.30 -25.16
CA ILE A 305 9.90 -10.02 -24.96
C ILE A 305 9.26 -9.57 -23.65
N PHE A 306 8.10 -8.99 -23.76
CA PHE A 306 7.30 -8.50 -22.66
C PHE A 306 6.10 -9.42 -22.42
N ALA A 307 5.97 -9.98 -21.22
CA ALA A 307 4.84 -10.82 -20.84
C ALA A 307 3.87 -10.06 -19.93
N SER A 308 2.58 -10.34 -20.09
CA SER A 308 1.50 -9.82 -19.23
C SER A 308 0.35 -10.84 -19.18
N GLY A 309 -0.72 -10.56 -18.45
CA GLY A 309 -1.84 -11.50 -18.27
C GLY A 309 -1.72 -12.29 -16.96
N ASP A 310 -2.45 -11.84 -15.92
CA ASP A 310 -2.61 -12.48 -14.59
C ASP A 310 -1.32 -12.95 -13.89
N LEU A 311 -0.20 -12.25 -14.12
CA LEU A 311 1.10 -12.57 -13.56
C LEU A 311 1.18 -12.17 -12.08
N ASP A 312 1.73 -13.08 -11.28
CA ASP A 312 2.15 -12.87 -9.89
C ASP A 312 3.55 -13.46 -9.65
N GLU A 313 4.03 -13.39 -8.43
CA GLU A 313 5.34 -13.91 -8.05
C GLU A 313 5.48 -15.43 -8.28
N TRP A 314 4.40 -16.18 -8.15
CA TRP A 314 4.38 -17.63 -8.37
C TRP A 314 4.50 -17.96 -9.86
N GLU A 315 3.72 -17.25 -10.68
CA GLU A 315 3.75 -17.44 -12.13
C GLU A 315 5.10 -17.03 -12.72
N ILE A 316 5.68 -15.91 -12.30
CA ILE A 316 7.03 -15.50 -12.72
C ILE A 316 8.06 -16.55 -12.30
N SER A 317 7.96 -17.10 -11.09
CA SER A 317 8.84 -18.17 -10.62
C SER A 317 8.71 -19.42 -11.49
N ARG A 318 7.48 -19.83 -11.87
CA ARG A 318 7.22 -20.95 -12.78
C ARG A 318 7.83 -20.71 -14.16
N LEU A 319 7.53 -19.55 -14.76
CA LEU A 319 8.04 -19.18 -16.09
C LEU A 319 9.58 -19.25 -16.15
N LYS A 320 10.26 -18.72 -15.12
CA LYS A 320 11.72 -18.77 -15.04
C LYS A 320 12.25 -20.19 -14.89
N ARG A 321 11.62 -21.01 -14.03
CA ARG A 321 12.01 -22.41 -13.82
C ARG A 321 11.84 -23.26 -15.08
N GLU A 322 10.81 -23.00 -15.88
CA GLU A 322 10.52 -23.70 -17.13
C GLU A 322 11.30 -23.14 -18.34
N GLY A 323 12.13 -22.12 -18.08
CA GLY A 323 13.03 -21.54 -19.07
C GLY A 323 12.32 -20.65 -20.10
N ALA A 324 11.27 -19.92 -19.70
CA ALA A 324 10.67 -18.90 -20.53
C ALA A 324 11.70 -17.77 -20.80
N GLU A 325 11.72 -17.28 -22.03
CA GLU A 325 12.66 -16.25 -22.49
C GLU A 325 11.99 -14.85 -22.49
N ILE A 326 11.70 -14.34 -21.28
CA ILE A 326 10.96 -13.10 -21.04
C ILE A 326 11.89 -12.08 -20.40
N ASP A 327 11.91 -10.85 -20.90
CA ASP A 327 12.75 -9.76 -20.43
C ASP A 327 11.99 -8.79 -19.52
N SER A 328 10.67 -8.73 -19.67
CA SER A 328 9.83 -7.72 -19.00
C SER A 328 8.46 -8.28 -18.63
N TYR A 329 7.89 -7.78 -17.53
CA TYR A 329 6.60 -8.24 -17.01
C TYR A 329 5.65 -7.07 -16.76
N GLY A 330 4.39 -7.19 -17.23
CA GLY A 330 3.29 -6.29 -16.95
C GLY A 330 2.37 -6.86 -15.88
N LEU A 331 2.26 -6.17 -14.76
CA LEU A 331 1.66 -6.65 -13.53
C LEU A 331 0.37 -5.88 -13.26
N GLY A 332 -0.76 -6.53 -13.35
CA GLY A 332 -2.09 -5.93 -13.24
C GLY A 332 -2.84 -6.38 -12.00
N THR A 333 -3.95 -7.13 -12.22
CA THR A 333 -4.90 -7.56 -11.19
C THR A 333 -4.22 -8.15 -9.96
N LYS A 334 -3.34 -9.13 -10.17
CA LYS A 334 -2.64 -9.85 -9.10
C LYS A 334 -1.75 -8.94 -8.24
N LEU A 335 -1.23 -7.84 -8.77
CA LEU A 335 -0.47 -6.86 -8.01
C LEU A 335 -1.38 -5.99 -7.14
N VAL A 336 -2.41 -5.35 -7.73
CA VAL A 336 -3.19 -4.29 -7.06
C VAL A 336 -4.37 -4.79 -6.24
N THR A 337 -4.60 -6.12 -6.23
CA THR A 337 -5.62 -6.79 -5.41
C THR A 337 -5.00 -7.87 -4.54
N GLY A 338 -5.75 -8.43 -3.61
CA GLY A 338 -5.33 -9.54 -2.75
C GLY A 338 -5.98 -9.50 -1.37
N SER A 339 -5.60 -10.46 -0.53
CA SER A 339 -6.05 -10.50 0.86
C SER A 339 -5.44 -9.34 1.65
N PRO A 340 -6.23 -8.61 2.45
CA PRO A 340 -5.73 -7.49 3.24
C PRO A 340 -4.71 -7.96 4.29
N ILE A 341 -3.79 -7.09 4.68
CA ILE A 341 -2.82 -7.38 5.74
C ILE A 341 -3.45 -7.34 7.15
N ASN A 342 -4.69 -6.86 7.27
CA ASN A 342 -5.46 -6.81 8.52
C ASN A 342 -4.72 -6.13 9.68
N GLY A 343 -4.11 -4.99 9.41
CA GLY A 343 -3.54 -4.13 10.44
C GLY A 343 -4.58 -3.74 11.49
N VAL A 344 -4.12 -3.54 12.71
CA VAL A 344 -4.94 -3.13 13.86
C VAL A 344 -4.35 -1.89 14.50
N TYR A 345 -5.21 -1.08 15.11
CA TYR A 345 -4.83 0.12 15.84
C TYR A 345 -5.31 0.01 17.28
N LYS A 346 -4.42 0.10 18.25
CA LYS A 346 -4.76 -0.25 19.64
C LYS A 346 -4.13 0.73 20.64
N LEU A 347 -4.95 1.13 21.62
CA LEU A 347 -4.49 1.85 22.80
C LEU A 347 -3.48 0.99 23.57
N VAL A 348 -2.32 1.58 23.89
CA VAL A 348 -1.22 0.92 24.62
C VAL A 348 -0.78 1.66 25.87
N ASP A 349 -1.13 2.96 25.97
CA ASP A 349 -0.81 3.81 27.11
C ASP A 349 -1.84 4.95 27.23
N ILE A 350 -2.25 5.30 28.44
CA ILE A 350 -3.06 6.48 28.75
C ILE A 350 -2.54 7.14 30.03
N ASP A 351 -2.17 8.41 29.98
CA ASP A 351 -1.57 9.20 31.07
C ASP A 351 -0.40 8.46 31.77
N GLY A 352 0.44 7.74 30.99
CA GLY A 352 1.55 6.95 31.51
C GLY A 352 1.12 5.61 32.14
N ILE A 353 -0.17 5.30 32.09
CA ILE A 353 -0.67 3.98 32.51
C ILE A 353 -0.66 3.05 31.31
N ALA A 354 0.21 2.05 31.33
CA ALA A 354 0.25 1.03 30.31
C ALA A 354 -1.03 0.19 30.34
N VAL A 355 -1.64 -0.02 29.17
CA VAL A 355 -2.85 -0.82 28.99
C VAL A 355 -2.64 -1.89 27.93
N MET A 356 -3.36 -3.00 28.06
CA MET A 356 -3.30 -4.09 27.11
C MET A 356 -4.68 -4.71 26.92
N LYS A 357 -4.89 -5.26 25.73
CA LYS A 357 -6.02 -6.15 25.49
C LYS A 357 -5.53 -7.59 25.51
N GLU A 358 -6.18 -8.41 26.34
CA GLU A 358 -6.00 -9.85 26.37
C GLU A 358 -7.33 -10.54 26.12
N SER A 359 -7.41 -11.29 25.06
CA SER A 359 -8.52 -12.20 24.75
C SER A 359 -7.97 -13.36 23.94
N SER A 360 -8.67 -14.50 23.92
CA SER A 360 -8.24 -15.69 23.19
C SER A 360 -7.75 -15.36 21.77
N GLY A 361 -6.45 -15.56 21.51
CA GLY A 361 -5.81 -15.30 20.21
C GLY A 361 -5.58 -13.82 19.83
N LYS A 362 -5.84 -12.84 20.72
CA LYS A 362 -5.70 -11.40 20.43
C LYS A 362 -4.99 -10.65 21.54
N LEU A 363 -3.67 -10.77 21.56
CA LEU A 363 -2.81 -10.04 22.49
C LEU A 363 -2.40 -8.68 21.91
N THR A 364 -2.38 -7.62 22.73
CA THR A 364 -1.76 -6.33 22.43
C THR A 364 -0.75 -6.02 23.53
N TYR A 365 0.52 -5.87 23.18
CA TYR A 365 1.54 -5.54 24.17
C TYR A 365 1.37 -4.11 24.71
N PRO A 366 1.47 -3.92 26.05
CA PRO A 366 1.28 -2.62 26.69
C PRO A 366 2.48 -1.68 26.51
N GLY A 367 2.24 -0.39 26.71
CA GLY A 367 3.28 0.65 26.73
C GLY A 367 3.75 1.08 25.34
N LYS A 368 4.50 2.19 25.30
CA LYS A 368 5.06 2.77 24.07
C LYS A 368 6.27 1.96 23.63
N LYS A 369 6.17 1.30 22.47
CA LYS A 369 7.22 0.38 21.99
C LYS A 369 8.18 1.02 21.01
N GLN A 370 9.36 0.46 20.91
CA GLN A 370 10.37 0.67 19.89
C GLN A 370 10.85 -0.67 19.34
N ILE A 371 11.16 -0.73 18.07
CA ILE A 371 11.79 -1.88 17.41
C ILE A 371 13.30 -1.62 17.34
N PHE A 372 14.08 -2.52 17.89
CA PHE A 372 15.54 -2.46 17.88
C PHE A 372 16.08 -3.58 16.99
N ARG A 373 16.48 -3.23 15.76
CA ARG A 373 16.95 -4.17 14.75
C ARG A 373 18.45 -4.42 14.85
N SER A 374 18.83 -5.69 14.91
CA SER A 374 20.24 -6.13 14.89
C SER A 374 20.62 -6.73 13.54
N PHE A 375 21.87 -6.52 13.15
CA PHE A 375 22.43 -7.03 11.90
C PHE A 375 23.71 -7.82 12.18
N VAL A 376 23.88 -8.92 11.42
CA VAL A 376 25.13 -9.68 11.34
C VAL A 376 25.49 -9.82 9.86
N ASP A 377 26.69 -9.43 9.47
CA ASP A 377 27.19 -9.48 8.08
C ASP A 377 26.24 -8.83 7.07
N GLY A 378 25.61 -7.70 7.47
CA GLY A 378 24.65 -6.96 6.64
C GLY A 378 23.28 -7.60 6.50
N LYS A 379 23.01 -8.73 7.18
CA LYS A 379 21.71 -9.38 7.25
C LYS A 379 21.01 -9.08 8.56
N ILE A 380 19.68 -8.97 8.50
CA ILE A 380 18.87 -8.85 9.71
C ILE A 380 18.98 -10.17 10.48
N GLU A 381 19.52 -10.08 11.69
CA GLU A 381 19.62 -11.21 12.60
C GLU A 381 18.30 -11.40 13.35
N LYS A 382 17.84 -10.34 14.00
CA LYS A 382 16.61 -10.32 14.78
C LYS A 382 16.13 -8.90 15.05
N ASP A 383 14.87 -8.80 15.44
CA ASP A 383 14.28 -7.58 16.00
C ASP A 383 13.94 -7.79 17.48
N ARG A 384 14.29 -6.81 18.30
CA ARG A 384 13.90 -6.76 19.70
C ARG A 384 12.83 -5.69 19.91
N LEU A 385 11.65 -6.11 20.28
CA LEU A 385 10.57 -5.20 20.67
C LEU A 385 10.77 -4.81 22.14
N GLY A 386 11.04 -3.55 22.38
CA GLY A 386 11.27 -2.99 23.73
C GLY A 386 10.45 -1.72 23.95
N LEU A 387 10.61 -1.08 25.11
CA LEU A 387 10.01 0.21 25.40
C LEU A 387 10.86 1.34 24.83
N ILE A 388 10.22 2.46 24.49
CA ILE A 388 10.90 3.66 23.94
C ILE A 388 12.01 4.20 24.87
N THR A 389 11.93 3.91 26.16
CA THR A 389 12.93 4.32 27.18
C THR A 389 14.19 3.45 27.18
N GLU A 390 14.17 2.33 26.46
CA GLU A 390 15.32 1.43 26.39
C GLU A 390 16.37 1.93 25.41
N LYS A 391 17.63 1.60 25.67
CA LYS A 391 18.75 1.97 24.81
C LYS A 391 18.90 1.00 23.63
N ALA A 392 19.32 1.54 22.50
CA ALA A 392 19.61 0.81 21.28
C ALA A 392 21.06 0.28 21.26
N GLU A 393 21.43 -0.57 22.22
CA GLU A 393 22.78 -1.16 22.26
C GLU A 393 23.00 -2.07 21.04
N ASN A 394 23.99 -1.72 20.19
CA ASN A 394 24.33 -2.46 18.96
C ASN A 394 23.15 -2.79 18.04
N SER A 395 22.11 -1.95 18.06
CA SER A 395 20.89 -2.14 17.25
C SER A 395 20.37 -0.79 16.74
N GLN A 396 19.62 -0.83 15.65
CA GLN A 396 19.00 0.35 15.04
C GLN A 396 17.55 0.49 15.50
N PRO A 397 17.16 1.63 16.12
CA PRO A 397 15.75 1.91 16.38
C PRO A 397 15.03 2.23 15.07
N LEU A 398 13.90 1.59 14.80
CA LEU A 398 13.18 1.76 13.53
C LEU A 398 12.11 2.86 13.57
N LEU A 399 11.37 2.99 14.68
CA LEU A 399 10.39 4.07 14.83
C LEU A 399 11.08 5.42 14.99
N GLN A 400 10.76 6.37 14.14
CA GLN A 400 11.27 7.73 14.14
C GLN A 400 10.14 8.72 14.38
N LEU A 401 10.40 9.80 15.10
CA LEU A 401 9.45 10.91 15.21
C LEU A 401 9.38 11.62 13.87
N VAL A 402 8.21 11.61 13.23
CA VAL A 402 7.98 12.17 11.89
C VAL A 402 7.05 13.38 11.89
N MET A 403 6.22 13.51 12.95
CA MET A 403 5.37 14.68 13.17
C MET A 403 5.44 15.05 14.65
N LYS A 404 5.53 16.34 14.95
CA LYS A 404 5.53 16.87 16.30
C LYS A 404 4.48 18.00 16.45
N ALA A 405 3.66 17.90 17.48
CA ALA A 405 2.59 18.85 17.75
C ALA A 405 1.75 19.17 16.49
N GLY A 406 1.34 18.11 15.75
CA GLY A 406 0.55 18.22 14.54
C GLY A 406 1.28 18.73 13.29
N LYS A 407 2.60 18.95 13.36
CA LYS A 407 3.40 19.46 12.25
C LYS A 407 4.41 18.44 11.78
N PRO A 408 4.42 18.05 10.49
CA PRO A 408 5.46 17.20 9.92
C PRO A 408 6.85 17.82 10.14
N LEU A 409 7.82 17.00 10.56
CA LEU A 409 9.18 17.44 10.82
C LEU A 409 9.99 17.62 9.53
N GLN A 410 9.63 16.92 8.49
CA GLN A 410 10.31 16.95 7.18
C GLN A 410 9.28 16.88 6.06
N ALA A 411 9.67 17.34 4.87
CA ALA A 411 8.90 17.08 3.65
C ALA A 411 8.83 15.57 3.36
N PRO A 412 7.79 15.10 2.65
CA PRO A 412 7.70 13.70 2.23
C PRO A 412 8.95 13.26 1.47
N GLU A 413 9.41 12.05 1.75
CA GLU A 413 10.58 11.50 1.07
C GLU A 413 10.31 11.28 -0.43
N THR A 414 11.35 11.42 -1.25
CA THR A 414 11.26 11.13 -2.67
C THR A 414 11.05 9.63 -2.92
N LEU A 415 10.33 9.30 -4.00
CA LEU A 415 10.10 7.91 -4.41
C LEU A 415 11.41 7.15 -4.58
N THR A 416 12.44 7.77 -5.14
CA THR A 416 13.77 7.18 -5.31
C THR A 416 14.39 6.75 -3.99
N LYS A 417 14.31 7.59 -2.96
CA LYS A 417 14.86 7.29 -1.63
C LYS A 417 14.10 6.13 -0.96
N ILE A 418 12.77 6.10 -1.10
CA ILE A 418 11.95 5.01 -0.58
C ILE A 418 12.28 3.70 -1.30
N ARG A 419 12.36 3.71 -2.64
CA ARG A 419 12.73 2.55 -3.45
C ARG A 419 14.12 1.99 -3.06
N GLN A 420 15.12 2.85 -2.89
CA GLN A 420 16.45 2.45 -2.43
C GLN A 420 16.40 1.78 -1.05
N ARG A 421 15.59 2.32 -0.12
CA ARG A 421 15.39 1.70 1.19
C ARG A 421 14.69 0.35 1.09
N THR A 422 13.68 0.21 0.23
CA THR A 422 13.03 -1.08 -0.04
C THR A 422 14.04 -2.10 -0.53
N GLN A 423 14.86 -1.76 -1.52
CA GLN A 423 15.88 -2.63 -2.07
C GLN A 423 16.91 -3.05 -0.99
N ALA A 424 17.41 -2.10 -0.21
CA ALA A 424 18.33 -2.38 0.89
C ALA A 424 17.68 -3.25 1.99
N SER A 425 16.43 -2.96 2.35
CA SER A 425 15.67 -3.75 3.32
C SER A 425 15.48 -5.19 2.86
N VAL A 426 15.05 -5.41 1.62
CA VAL A 426 14.86 -6.76 1.08
C VAL A 426 16.20 -7.48 0.95
N ALA A 427 17.27 -6.80 0.52
CA ALA A 427 18.60 -7.39 0.44
C ALA A 427 19.15 -7.80 1.81
N SER A 428 18.77 -7.11 2.89
CA SER A 428 19.19 -7.46 4.26
C SER A 428 18.41 -8.62 4.87
N LEU A 429 17.27 -9.04 4.29
CA LEU A 429 16.51 -10.18 4.79
C LEU A 429 17.27 -11.50 4.58
N PRO A 430 17.17 -12.47 5.50
CA PRO A 430 17.59 -13.85 5.28
C PRO A 430 16.90 -14.44 4.04
N GLU A 431 17.53 -15.42 3.40
CA GLU A 431 16.96 -16.06 2.20
C GLU A 431 15.65 -16.78 2.51
N GLU A 432 15.60 -17.50 3.63
CA GLU A 432 14.39 -18.18 4.10
C GLU A 432 13.20 -17.23 4.36
N THR A 433 13.45 -15.95 4.65
CA THR A 433 12.41 -14.95 4.83
C THR A 433 11.87 -14.44 3.49
N ARG A 434 12.71 -14.44 2.44
CA ARG A 434 12.36 -13.93 1.10
C ARG A 434 11.72 -14.96 0.18
N ARG A 435 11.89 -16.25 0.45
CA ARG A 435 11.38 -17.32 -0.42
C ARG A 435 9.85 -17.29 -0.50
N LEU A 436 9.30 -17.82 -1.60
CA LEU A 436 7.85 -17.89 -1.82
C LEU A 436 7.22 -19.00 -0.99
N GLU A 437 7.86 -20.18 -0.98
CA GLU A 437 7.34 -21.38 -0.31
C GLU A 437 7.78 -21.41 1.14
N ASN A 438 6.80 -21.49 2.05
CA ASN A 438 7.01 -21.59 3.49
C ASN A 438 8.08 -20.61 4.02
N PRO A 439 7.91 -19.28 3.80
CA PRO A 439 8.88 -18.31 4.30
C PRO A 439 8.93 -18.35 5.82
N ILE A 440 10.13 -18.16 6.38
CA ILE A 440 10.36 -18.07 7.81
C ILE A 440 10.60 -16.61 8.15
N SER A 441 9.74 -16.02 8.97
CA SER A 441 9.90 -14.63 9.42
C SER A 441 11.14 -14.50 10.30
N VAL A 442 11.74 -13.30 10.30
CA VAL A 442 12.82 -12.96 11.23
C VAL A 442 12.34 -13.12 12.67
N LYS A 443 13.23 -13.57 13.54
CA LYS A 443 12.95 -13.75 14.97
C LYS A 443 12.68 -12.40 15.65
N ILE A 444 11.54 -12.32 16.34
CA ILE A 444 11.18 -11.15 17.16
C ILE A 444 11.26 -11.57 18.61
N GLU A 445 12.02 -10.81 19.39
CA GLU A 445 12.17 -11.02 20.84
C GLU A 445 11.58 -9.83 21.60
N THR A 446 10.85 -10.09 22.68
CA THR A 446 10.45 -9.02 23.60
C THR A 446 11.56 -8.77 24.62
N SER A 447 11.84 -7.49 24.90
CA SER A 447 12.82 -7.13 25.93
C SER A 447 12.37 -7.58 27.32
N LYS A 448 13.32 -7.77 28.21
CA LYS A 448 13.03 -8.10 29.62
C LYS A 448 12.16 -7.04 30.31
N THR A 449 12.35 -5.76 29.95
CA THR A 449 11.57 -4.64 30.48
C THR A 449 10.12 -4.72 30.00
N LEU A 450 9.91 -4.98 28.70
CA LEU A 450 8.57 -5.17 28.14
C LEU A 450 7.88 -6.40 28.71
N GLN A 451 8.59 -7.52 28.88
CA GLN A 451 8.04 -8.75 29.51
C GLN A 451 7.52 -8.48 30.93
N LYS A 452 8.32 -7.79 31.75
CA LYS A 452 7.89 -7.38 33.11
C LYS A 452 6.65 -6.47 33.07
N LEU A 453 6.58 -5.56 32.09
CA LEU A 453 5.41 -4.69 31.93
C LEU A 453 4.16 -5.49 31.55
N ILE A 454 4.29 -6.47 30.64
CA ILE A 454 3.21 -7.38 30.26
C ILE A 454 2.68 -8.10 31.49
N GLU A 455 3.56 -8.78 32.25
CA GLU A 455 3.19 -9.50 33.48
C GLU A 455 2.49 -8.60 34.50
N LYS A 456 2.99 -7.37 34.70
CA LYS A 456 2.39 -6.39 35.62
C LYS A 456 1.00 -5.96 35.17
N THR A 457 0.80 -5.80 33.84
CA THR A 457 -0.47 -5.30 33.29
C THR A 457 -1.53 -6.40 33.23
N GLN A 458 -1.13 -7.68 33.07
CA GLN A 458 -2.02 -8.85 33.13
C GLN A 458 -2.61 -9.12 34.53
N ARG A 459 -1.91 -8.70 35.57
CA ARG A 459 -2.35 -8.92 36.96
C ARG A 459 -3.34 -7.85 37.47
N LYS A 460 -3.61 -6.82 36.65
CA LYS A 460 -4.61 -5.81 36.95
C LYS A 460 -5.98 -6.19 36.37
#